data_c10eaf2a3c329cf0f4daf648bbd54bab
#
_entry.id   c10eaf2a3c329cf0f4daf648bbd54bab
#
_cell.length_a   1.000
_cell.length_b   1.000
_cell.length_c   1.000
_cell.angle_alpha   90.00
_cell.angle_beta   90.00
_cell.angle_gamma   90.00
#
_symmetry.space_group_name_H-M   'P 1'
#
loop_
_entity.id
_entity.type
_entity.pdbx_description
1 polymer ?
#
loop_
_entity_poly.entity_id
_entity_poly.type
_entity_poly.pdbx_seq_one_letter_code
_entity_poly.pdbx_strand_id
1 'polypeptide(L)'
;MSVLVTGGAGYIGAHVVRLLVERGDGVVVVDDFSSGSRARVADVPVVEIDLSTEAAVGPLTDVMREHEVGAVIHIAAKKQVGESAQRPAYYYRQNVGGSANLLQAMEEAGVGRLMFSSSAATYGMPDVAPGAAIDEDVAPRPISPYGETKLVSEWLHRAAGGAWGLRTVNLRYFNVAGSGWDDLGDPGVHNLIPIVLSQLTAGEQPVIFGDDYDTPDGTCIRDYVHVLDLAQAHLAALDYLGQDDRPYDVFNVGTGSGASVREVLEQVAASTGLDVQPTVAPRRPGDPDRLVARVERIRDVLGWKATHGLAEIVDSAWAAWQRTSAT
;
A
#
# COMPACT_ATOMS: atom_id res chain seq x y z
N MET A 1 -14.45 16.87 12.12
CA MET A 1 -13.33 17.10 11.23
C MET A 1 -13.32 15.97 10.21
N SER A 2 -13.29 16.32 8.93
CA SER A 2 -13.32 15.28 7.90
C SER A 2 -11.90 14.88 7.49
N VAL A 3 -11.77 13.66 6.97
CA VAL A 3 -10.54 13.10 6.38
C VAL A 3 -10.73 12.98 4.87
N LEU A 4 -9.82 13.55 4.10
CA LEU A 4 -9.79 13.34 2.66
C LEU A 4 -8.92 12.12 2.36
N VAL A 5 -9.47 11.16 1.62
CA VAL A 5 -8.75 9.94 1.20
C VAL A 5 -8.56 9.97 -0.32
N THR A 6 -7.34 10.17 -0.79
CA THR A 6 -7.04 10.03 -2.21
C THR A 6 -6.77 8.59 -2.57
N GLY A 7 -7.28 8.12 -3.71
CA GLY A 7 -7.24 6.71 -4.07
C GLY A 7 -8.17 5.85 -3.21
N GLY A 8 -9.21 6.47 -2.63
CA GLY A 8 -10.13 5.82 -1.72
C GLY A 8 -11.00 4.72 -2.35
N ALA A 9 -11.22 4.79 -3.66
CA ALA A 9 -11.99 3.78 -4.41
C ALA A 9 -11.15 2.55 -4.83
N GLY A 10 -9.83 2.55 -4.56
CA GLY A 10 -8.91 1.45 -4.83
C GLY A 10 -8.98 0.34 -3.78
N TYR A 11 -8.07 -0.66 -3.90
CA TYR A 11 -8.01 -1.80 -3.01
C TYR A 11 -7.77 -1.41 -1.53
N ILE A 12 -6.65 -0.77 -1.22
CA ILE A 12 -6.31 -0.34 0.15
C ILE A 12 -7.24 0.79 0.60
N GLY A 13 -7.49 1.77 -0.29
CA GLY A 13 -8.28 2.95 0.03
C GLY A 13 -9.70 2.63 0.50
N ALA A 14 -10.38 1.67 -0.15
CA ALA A 14 -11.74 1.29 0.24
C ALA A 14 -11.81 0.67 1.64
N HIS A 15 -10.78 -0.09 2.05
CA HIS A 15 -10.68 -0.60 3.42
C HIS A 15 -10.47 0.52 4.44
N VAL A 16 -9.61 1.50 4.12
CA VAL A 16 -9.38 2.67 4.97
C VAL A 16 -10.65 3.50 5.10
N VAL A 17 -11.33 3.79 3.98
CA VAL A 17 -12.60 4.54 3.96
C VAL A 17 -13.65 3.84 4.82
N ARG A 18 -13.81 2.52 4.67
CA ARG A 18 -14.81 1.75 5.44
C ARG A 18 -14.53 1.80 6.95
N LEU A 19 -13.28 1.63 7.37
CA LEU A 19 -12.90 1.74 8.79
C LEU A 19 -13.11 3.16 9.34
N LEU A 20 -12.82 4.21 8.57
CA LEU A 20 -13.09 5.59 8.99
C LEU A 20 -14.59 5.82 9.18
N VAL A 21 -15.42 5.36 8.25
CA VAL A 21 -16.89 5.45 8.35
C VAL A 21 -17.41 4.66 9.55
N GLU A 22 -16.95 3.42 9.75
CA GLU A 22 -17.33 2.58 10.90
C GLU A 22 -16.89 3.22 12.24
N ARG A 23 -15.79 3.97 12.26
CA ARG A 23 -15.32 4.74 13.42
C ARG A 23 -16.16 6.02 13.67
N GLY A 24 -16.94 6.46 12.69
CA GLY A 24 -17.76 7.67 12.76
C GLY A 24 -17.03 8.96 12.29
N ASP A 25 -15.92 8.84 11.59
CA ASP A 25 -15.23 9.98 10.99
C ASP A 25 -15.99 10.53 9.79
N GLY A 26 -15.93 11.85 9.57
CA GLY A 26 -16.29 12.43 8.29
C GLY A 26 -15.25 12.02 7.22
N VAL A 27 -15.70 11.57 6.06
CA VAL A 27 -14.83 11.13 4.97
C VAL A 27 -15.26 11.75 3.65
N VAL A 28 -14.29 12.22 2.86
CA VAL A 28 -14.46 12.54 1.44
C VAL A 28 -13.37 11.82 0.64
N VAL A 29 -13.77 11.24 -0.49
CA VAL A 29 -12.85 10.48 -1.37
C VAL A 29 -12.54 11.29 -2.62
N VAL A 30 -11.26 11.28 -3.02
CA VAL A 30 -10.80 11.75 -4.33
C VAL A 30 -10.13 10.59 -5.05
N ASP A 31 -10.60 10.28 -6.27
CA ASP A 31 -10.10 9.16 -7.07
C ASP A 31 -10.25 9.47 -8.56
N ASP A 32 -9.35 8.98 -9.43
CA ASP A 32 -9.44 9.09 -10.88
C ASP A 32 -10.17 7.90 -11.53
N PHE A 33 -10.58 6.92 -10.73
CA PHE A 33 -11.19 5.65 -11.13
C PHE A 33 -10.42 4.85 -12.19
N SER A 34 -9.14 5.12 -12.39
CA SER A 34 -8.31 4.38 -13.34
C SER A 34 -8.10 2.91 -12.94
N SER A 35 -8.26 2.59 -11.66
CA SER A 35 -8.18 1.23 -11.12
C SER A 35 -9.18 0.96 -9.99
N GLY A 36 -9.78 2.01 -9.45
CA GLY A 36 -10.81 1.96 -8.41
C GLY A 36 -12.22 1.80 -8.98
N SER A 37 -13.19 1.60 -8.09
CA SER A 37 -14.61 1.52 -8.43
C SER A 37 -15.45 2.34 -7.45
N ARG A 38 -16.34 3.17 -7.99
CA ARG A 38 -17.27 3.98 -7.19
C ARG A 38 -18.16 3.14 -6.26
N ALA A 39 -18.49 1.91 -6.68
CA ALA A 39 -19.28 0.99 -5.87
C ALA A 39 -18.61 0.61 -4.53
N ARG A 40 -17.29 0.71 -4.42
CA ARG A 40 -16.54 0.37 -3.19
C ARG A 40 -16.65 1.45 -2.10
N VAL A 41 -17.08 2.65 -2.47
CA VAL A 41 -17.17 3.85 -1.62
C VAL A 41 -18.51 4.58 -1.82
N ALA A 42 -19.59 3.83 -2.08
CA ALA A 42 -20.89 4.38 -2.45
C ALA A 42 -21.53 5.26 -1.34
N ASP A 43 -21.15 5.03 -0.09
CA ASP A 43 -21.79 5.64 1.08
C ASP A 43 -21.12 6.95 1.55
N VAL A 44 -20.12 7.46 0.80
CA VAL A 44 -19.38 8.69 1.14
C VAL A 44 -19.32 9.65 -0.05
N PRO A 45 -19.15 10.96 0.17
CA PRO A 45 -18.87 11.91 -0.89
C PRO A 45 -17.63 11.49 -1.70
N VAL A 46 -17.76 11.47 -3.03
CA VAL A 46 -16.67 11.09 -3.94
C VAL A 46 -16.54 12.12 -5.04
N VAL A 47 -15.34 12.67 -5.22
CA VAL A 47 -15.00 13.62 -6.27
C VAL A 47 -13.99 12.99 -7.22
N GLU A 48 -14.27 13.02 -8.53
CA GLU A 48 -13.40 12.46 -9.56
C GLU A 48 -12.36 13.51 -9.97
N ILE A 49 -11.09 13.28 -9.60
CA ILE A 49 -9.96 14.17 -9.92
C ILE A 49 -8.73 13.32 -10.24
N ASP A 50 -8.10 13.60 -11.39
CA ASP A 50 -6.75 13.14 -11.72
C ASP A 50 -5.72 14.09 -11.09
N LEU A 51 -5.09 13.64 -10.01
CA LEU A 51 -4.09 14.40 -9.26
C LEU A 51 -2.86 14.80 -10.10
N SER A 52 -2.57 14.07 -11.18
CA SER A 52 -1.35 14.26 -11.99
C SER A 52 -1.38 15.53 -12.85
N THR A 53 -2.52 16.20 -12.93
CA THR A 53 -2.70 17.43 -13.71
C THR A 53 -2.64 18.66 -12.81
N GLU A 54 -1.98 19.73 -13.27
CA GLU A 54 -1.92 21.00 -12.53
C GLU A 54 -3.33 21.60 -12.28
N ALA A 55 -4.27 21.31 -13.16
CA ALA A 55 -5.67 21.69 -13.02
C ALA A 55 -6.37 21.07 -11.80
N ALA A 56 -5.77 20.07 -11.16
CA ALA A 56 -6.33 19.44 -9.96
C ALA A 56 -6.26 20.34 -8.72
N VAL A 57 -5.33 21.30 -8.64
CA VAL A 57 -5.07 22.09 -7.42
C VAL A 57 -6.30 22.85 -6.96
N GLY A 58 -6.93 23.62 -7.84
CA GLY A 58 -8.15 24.39 -7.48
C GLY A 58 -9.29 23.51 -6.98
N PRO A 59 -9.75 22.50 -7.76
CA PRO A 59 -10.79 21.58 -7.30
C PRO A 59 -10.45 20.86 -5.99
N LEU A 60 -9.20 20.42 -5.76
CA LEU A 60 -8.78 19.83 -4.48
C LEU A 60 -8.88 20.79 -3.32
N THR A 61 -8.45 22.06 -3.52
CA THR A 61 -8.56 23.12 -2.52
C THR A 61 -10.02 23.37 -2.14
N ASP A 62 -10.91 23.42 -3.13
CA ASP A 62 -12.34 23.63 -2.92
C ASP A 62 -12.98 22.46 -2.16
N VAL A 63 -12.68 21.21 -2.54
CA VAL A 63 -13.13 20.00 -1.81
C VAL A 63 -12.67 20.04 -0.36
N MET A 64 -11.41 20.39 -0.09
CA MET A 64 -10.89 20.45 1.28
C MET A 64 -11.61 21.50 2.12
N ARG A 65 -11.93 22.66 1.55
CA ARG A 65 -12.68 23.73 2.24
C ARG A 65 -14.14 23.37 2.44
N GLU A 66 -14.82 22.86 1.40
CA GLU A 66 -16.24 22.49 1.44
C GLU A 66 -16.53 21.43 2.50
N HIS A 67 -15.64 20.42 2.61
CA HIS A 67 -15.79 19.32 3.55
C HIS A 67 -15.08 19.52 4.90
N GLU A 68 -14.55 20.70 5.18
CA GLU A 68 -13.82 21.03 6.42
C GLU A 68 -12.74 20.00 6.73
N VAL A 69 -11.93 19.64 5.71
CA VAL A 69 -10.89 18.63 5.81
C VAL A 69 -9.81 19.06 6.78
N GLY A 70 -9.50 18.23 7.75
CA GLY A 70 -8.46 18.52 8.72
C GLY A 70 -7.23 17.59 8.63
N ALA A 71 -7.32 16.54 7.81
CA ALA A 71 -6.19 15.66 7.50
C ALA A 71 -6.41 14.95 6.16
N VAL A 72 -5.32 14.57 5.51
CA VAL A 72 -5.32 13.81 4.26
C VAL A 72 -4.67 12.45 4.46
N ILE A 73 -5.27 11.40 3.91
CA ILE A 73 -4.68 10.09 3.69
C ILE A 73 -4.41 9.94 2.20
N HIS A 74 -3.13 9.97 1.80
CA HIS A 74 -2.72 9.91 0.40
C HIS A 74 -2.30 8.51 -0.01
N ILE A 75 -3.19 7.79 -0.70
CA ILE A 75 -2.99 6.42 -1.19
C ILE A 75 -2.83 6.38 -2.71
N ALA A 76 -3.47 7.32 -3.42
CA ALA A 76 -3.47 7.39 -4.88
C ALA A 76 -2.05 7.31 -5.47
N ALA A 77 -1.78 6.28 -6.25
CA ALA A 77 -0.52 6.10 -6.97
C ALA A 77 -0.63 4.99 -8.02
N LYS A 78 0.16 5.08 -9.08
CA LYS A 78 0.47 3.93 -9.95
C LYS A 78 1.51 3.07 -9.23
N LYS A 79 1.28 1.72 -9.15
CA LYS A 79 2.01 0.83 -8.21
C LYS A 79 2.78 -0.33 -8.86
N GLN A 80 2.68 -0.51 -10.17
CA GLN A 80 3.28 -1.67 -10.86
C GLN A 80 4.76 -1.44 -11.14
N VAL A 81 5.63 -2.21 -10.48
CA VAL A 81 7.10 -2.11 -10.61
C VAL A 81 7.53 -2.34 -12.05
N GLY A 82 7.02 -3.40 -12.71
CA GLY A 82 7.36 -3.73 -14.10
C GLY A 82 6.95 -2.62 -15.10
N GLU A 83 5.73 -2.07 -14.96
CA GLU A 83 5.28 -0.95 -15.81
C GLU A 83 6.12 0.31 -15.53
N SER A 84 6.51 0.54 -14.28
CA SER A 84 7.33 1.72 -13.95
C SER A 84 8.67 1.73 -14.69
N ALA A 85 9.29 0.56 -14.87
CA ALA A 85 10.54 0.42 -15.63
C ALA A 85 10.35 0.71 -17.13
N GLN A 86 9.17 0.43 -17.66
CA GLN A 86 8.84 0.69 -19.07
C GLN A 86 8.38 2.14 -19.32
N ARG A 87 7.75 2.77 -18.31
CA ARG A 87 7.11 4.10 -18.41
C ARG A 87 7.53 5.04 -17.27
N PRO A 88 8.83 5.27 -17.03
CA PRO A 88 9.30 6.00 -15.85
C PRO A 88 8.74 7.42 -15.76
N ALA A 89 8.76 8.18 -16.85
CA ALA A 89 8.23 9.55 -16.88
C ALA A 89 6.72 9.62 -16.57
N TYR A 90 5.94 8.60 -16.95
CA TYR A 90 4.54 8.48 -16.59
C TYR A 90 4.37 8.29 -15.09
N TYR A 91 5.17 7.40 -14.46
CA TYR A 91 5.14 7.16 -13.02
C TYR A 91 5.54 8.39 -12.21
N TYR A 92 6.58 9.12 -12.64
CA TYR A 92 6.96 10.37 -11.98
C TYR A 92 5.85 11.42 -12.06
N ARG A 93 5.21 11.57 -13.21
CA ARG A 93 4.08 12.51 -13.37
C ARG A 93 2.90 12.12 -12.49
N GLN A 94 2.52 10.85 -12.49
CA GLN A 94 1.38 10.36 -11.72
C GLN A 94 1.64 10.45 -10.21
N ASN A 95 2.77 9.93 -9.74
CA ASN A 95 3.01 9.78 -8.31
C ASN A 95 3.63 11.05 -7.70
N VAL A 96 4.71 11.58 -8.28
CA VAL A 96 5.39 12.77 -7.74
C VAL A 96 4.64 14.04 -8.11
N GLY A 97 4.23 14.18 -9.37
CA GLY A 97 3.40 15.31 -9.81
C GLY A 97 2.07 15.39 -9.07
N GLY A 98 1.38 14.24 -8.92
CA GLY A 98 0.14 14.17 -8.15
C GLY A 98 0.34 14.54 -6.67
N SER A 99 1.43 14.09 -6.06
CA SER A 99 1.78 14.46 -4.68
C SER A 99 2.08 15.95 -4.54
N ALA A 100 2.78 16.56 -5.53
CA ALA A 100 3.07 17.99 -5.52
C ALA A 100 1.79 18.84 -5.63
N ASN A 101 0.88 18.50 -6.55
CA ASN A 101 -0.42 19.18 -6.70
C ASN A 101 -1.28 19.04 -5.43
N LEU A 102 -1.27 17.86 -4.79
CA LEU A 102 -1.96 17.65 -3.52
C LEU A 102 -1.40 18.56 -2.42
N LEU A 103 -0.08 18.63 -2.28
CA LEU A 103 0.57 19.48 -1.28
C LEU A 103 0.26 20.97 -1.49
N GLN A 104 0.27 21.43 -2.73
CA GLN A 104 -0.12 22.82 -3.04
C GLN A 104 -1.58 23.08 -2.62
N ALA A 105 -2.50 22.18 -2.94
CA ALA A 105 -3.89 22.31 -2.52
C ALA A 105 -4.06 22.30 -0.98
N MET A 106 -3.28 21.45 -0.29
CA MET A 106 -3.27 21.39 1.18
C MET A 106 -2.77 22.70 1.80
N GLU A 107 -1.69 23.28 1.26
CA GLU A 107 -1.17 24.57 1.71
C GLU A 107 -2.21 25.70 1.51
N GLU A 108 -2.82 25.78 0.33
CA GLU A 108 -3.87 26.76 -0.01
C GLU A 108 -5.15 26.60 0.84
N ALA A 109 -5.50 25.37 1.22
CA ALA A 109 -6.64 25.07 2.07
C ALA A 109 -6.33 25.18 3.58
N GLY A 110 -5.05 25.27 3.97
CA GLY A 110 -4.62 25.29 5.37
C GLY A 110 -4.67 23.91 6.06
N VAL A 111 -4.55 22.82 5.30
CA VAL A 111 -4.58 21.44 5.81
C VAL A 111 -3.16 20.97 6.12
N GLY A 112 -2.79 20.93 7.38
CA GLY A 112 -1.41 20.69 7.84
C GLY A 112 -1.09 19.24 8.27
N ARG A 113 -1.91 18.22 7.95
CA ARG A 113 -1.70 16.83 8.37
C ARG A 113 -1.83 15.87 7.19
N LEU A 114 -0.76 15.10 6.94
CA LEU A 114 -0.68 14.14 5.83
C LEU A 114 -0.24 12.76 6.32
N MET A 115 -1.04 11.74 6.12
CA MET A 115 -0.63 10.34 6.16
C MET A 115 -0.36 9.88 4.73
N PHE A 116 0.83 9.38 4.45
CA PHE A 116 1.26 8.93 3.13
C PHE A 116 1.49 7.43 3.05
N SER A 117 0.84 6.79 2.10
CA SER A 117 1.08 5.41 1.71
C SER A 117 2.39 5.30 0.92
N SER A 118 3.52 5.12 1.64
CA SER A 118 4.81 4.83 1.05
C SER A 118 4.96 3.33 0.73
N SER A 119 6.16 2.82 0.59
CA SER A 119 6.38 1.42 0.20
C SER A 119 7.74 0.91 0.66
N ALA A 120 7.84 -0.39 0.98
CA ALA A 120 9.11 -1.10 1.14
C ALA A 120 9.98 -1.06 -0.14
N ALA A 121 9.39 -0.78 -1.32
CA ALA A 121 10.15 -0.60 -2.56
C ALA A 121 11.15 0.58 -2.50
N THR A 122 11.02 1.48 -1.55
CA THR A 122 12.02 2.54 -1.27
C THR A 122 13.36 1.99 -0.83
N TYR A 123 13.39 0.82 -0.18
CA TYR A 123 14.63 0.17 0.27
C TYR A 123 15.41 -0.47 -0.87
N GLY A 124 14.73 -0.93 -1.93
CA GLY A 124 15.34 -1.61 -3.08
C GLY A 124 16.12 -2.86 -2.66
N MET A 125 17.44 -2.81 -2.81
CA MET A 125 18.37 -3.81 -2.29
C MET A 125 18.96 -3.31 -0.97
N PRO A 126 18.34 -3.61 0.17
CA PRO A 126 18.76 -3.09 1.46
C PRO A 126 20.12 -3.66 1.87
N ASP A 127 20.99 -2.80 2.40
CA ASP A 127 22.28 -3.20 2.96
C ASP A 127 22.10 -3.62 4.42
N VAL A 128 21.67 -4.87 4.59
CA VAL A 128 21.45 -5.49 5.91
C VAL A 128 22.13 -6.85 5.96
N ALA A 129 22.47 -7.32 7.15
CA ALA A 129 23.04 -8.65 7.33
C ALA A 129 22.09 -9.74 6.78
N PRO A 130 22.62 -10.86 6.25
CA PRO A 130 21.79 -11.97 5.79
C PRO A 130 20.78 -12.40 6.85
N GLY A 131 19.51 -12.52 6.47
CA GLY A 131 18.41 -12.90 7.36
C GLY A 131 17.90 -11.80 8.29
N ALA A 132 18.52 -10.61 8.33
CA ALA A 132 18.05 -9.51 9.16
C ALA A 132 16.73 -8.89 8.61
N ALA A 133 15.93 -8.36 9.55
CA ALA A 133 14.78 -7.52 9.22
C ALA A 133 15.23 -6.09 8.91
N ILE A 134 14.48 -5.41 8.05
CA ILE A 134 14.75 -4.05 7.58
C ILE A 134 14.09 -3.07 8.55
N ASP A 135 14.87 -2.22 9.22
CA ASP A 135 14.33 -1.10 9.99
C ASP A 135 14.27 0.20 9.17
N GLU A 136 13.62 1.21 9.72
CA GLU A 136 13.38 2.48 9.04
C GLU A 136 14.64 3.33 8.88
N ASP A 137 15.71 3.03 9.63
CA ASP A 137 17.00 3.74 9.57
C ASP A 137 17.91 3.20 8.46
N VAL A 138 17.55 2.06 7.85
CA VAL A 138 18.23 1.55 6.63
C VAL A 138 18.06 2.59 5.51
N ALA A 139 19.20 2.99 4.93
CA ALA A 139 19.22 3.98 3.86
C ALA A 139 18.42 3.50 2.64
N PRO A 140 17.39 4.24 2.20
CA PRO A 140 16.63 3.90 1.01
C PRO A 140 17.50 3.93 -0.25
N ARG A 141 17.43 2.86 -1.05
CA ARG A 141 18.14 2.70 -2.34
C ARG A 141 17.22 2.03 -3.36
N PRO A 142 16.15 2.71 -3.81
CA PRO A 142 15.20 2.12 -4.72
C PRO A 142 15.85 1.67 -6.02
N ILE A 143 15.39 0.54 -6.56
CA ILE A 143 15.90 -0.06 -7.82
C ILE A 143 14.85 -0.02 -8.94
N SER A 144 13.74 0.65 -8.71
CA SER A 144 12.67 0.82 -9.69
C SER A 144 12.13 2.24 -9.68
N PRO A 145 11.67 2.78 -10.82
CA PRO A 145 11.04 4.10 -10.87
C PRO A 145 9.84 4.22 -9.91
N TYR A 146 9.08 3.16 -9.68
CA TYR A 146 8.03 3.14 -8.65
C TYR A 146 8.59 3.43 -7.25
N GLY A 147 9.61 2.67 -6.82
CA GLY A 147 10.27 2.89 -5.52
C GLY A 147 10.89 4.29 -5.41
N GLU A 148 11.51 4.78 -6.50
CA GLU A 148 12.04 6.14 -6.58
C GLU A 148 10.94 7.18 -6.35
N THR A 149 9.79 7.05 -7.03
CA THR A 149 8.68 8.02 -6.88
C THR A 149 8.14 8.05 -5.46
N LYS A 150 8.08 6.91 -4.75
CA LYS A 150 7.67 6.87 -3.33
C LYS A 150 8.68 7.61 -2.45
N LEU A 151 9.98 7.37 -2.65
CA LEU A 151 11.03 8.04 -1.89
C LEU A 151 11.09 9.56 -2.17
N VAL A 152 10.96 9.96 -3.42
CA VAL A 152 10.91 11.38 -3.81
C VAL A 152 9.70 12.08 -3.19
N SER A 153 8.54 11.41 -3.11
CA SER A 153 7.37 11.96 -2.41
C SER A 153 7.65 12.11 -0.90
N GLU A 154 8.30 11.16 -0.23
CA GLU A 154 8.72 11.33 1.17
C GLU A 154 9.62 12.56 1.37
N TRP A 155 10.58 12.79 0.46
CA TRP A 155 11.45 13.97 0.51
C TRP A 155 10.67 15.28 0.30
N LEU A 156 9.71 15.27 -0.62
CA LEU A 156 8.84 16.42 -0.88
C LEU A 156 7.99 16.77 0.34
N HIS A 157 7.42 15.78 1.00
CA HIS A 157 6.64 15.96 2.24
C HIS A 157 7.50 16.53 3.37
N ARG A 158 8.74 16.04 3.54
CA ARG A 158 9.68 16.59 4.50
C ARG A 158 10.03 18.05 4.20
N ALA A 159 10.23 18.38 2.93
CA ALA A 159 10.50 19.77 2.51
C ALA A 159 9.31 20.69 2.82
N ALA A 160 8.08 20.24 2.54
CA ALA A 160 6.85 20.95 2.89
C ALA A 160 6.71 21.17 4.42
N GLY A 161 7.13 20.19 5.22
CA GLY A 161 7.22 20.33 6.67
C GLY A 161 8.12 21.47 7.12
N GLY A 162 9.28 21.62 6.47
CA GLY A 162 10.20 22.76 6.73
C GLY A 162 9.70 24.12 6.21
N ALA A 163 8.91 24.12 5.14
CA ALA A 163 8.45 25.34 4.45
C ALA A 163 7.22 25.97 5.12
N TRP A 164 6.20 25.19 5.44
CA TRP A 164 4.91 25.68 5.95
C TRP A 164 4.33 24.84 7.10
N GLY A 165 5.12 23.96 7.70
CA GLY A 165 4.73 23.24 8.91
C GLY A 165 3.85 22.02 8.68
N LEU A 166 3.86 21.39 7.47
CA LEU A 166 3.19 20.12 7.22
C LEU A 166 3.72 19.05 8.18
N ARG A 167 2.82 18.36 8.85
CA ARG A 167 3.14 17.16 9.62
C ARG A 167 2.81 15.92 8.80
N THR A 168 3.77 15.00 8.68
CA THR A 168 3.62 13.82 7.81
C THR A 168 4.03 12.55 8.52
N VAL A 169 3.22 11.50 8.37
CA VAL A 169 3.60 10.11 8.65
C VAL A 169 3.64 9.35 7.33
N ASN A 170 4.74 8.64 7.09
CA ASN A 170 4.93 7.80 5.91
C ASN A 170 4.90 6.33 6.34
N LEU A 171 3.97 5.55 5.81
CA LEU A 171 3.90 4.10 6.05
C LEU A 171 4.57 3.36 4.90
N ARG A 172 5.74 2.76 5.14
CA ARG A 172 6.44 1.87 4.22
C ARG A 172 5.93 0.44 4.40
N TYR A 173 4.83 0.12 3.75
CA TYR A 173 4.27 -1.21 3.86
C TYR A 173 4.90 -2.20 2.89
N PHE A 174 4.94 -3.47 3.32
CA PHE A 174 5.46 -4.60 2.57
C PHE A 174 4.38 -5.20 1.67
N ASN A 175 4.29 -6.50 1.52
CA ASN A 175 3.37 -7.12 0.56
C ASN A 175 1.95 -7.18 1.13
N VAL A 176 1.04 -6.38 0.57
CA VAL A 176 -0.35 -6.33 1.02
C VAL A 176 -1.19 -7.38 0.30
N ALA A 177 -1.98 -8.15 1.06
CA ALA A 177 -2.90 -9.14 0.52
C ALA A 177 -4.10 -9.38 1.46
N GLY A 178 -5.01 -10.25 1.05
CA GLY A 178 -6.24 -10.54 1.81
C GLY A 178 -7.39 -9.62 1.48
N SER A 179 -8.47 -9.74 2.24
CA SER A 179 -9.63 -8.86 2.15
C SER A 179 -10.29 -8.72 3.52
N GLY A 180 -10.58 -7.52 3.96
CA GLY A 180 -11.30 -7.28 5.21
C GLY A 180 -12.80 -7.55 5.09
N TRP A 181 -13.34 -7.51 3.88
CA TRP A 181 -14.73 -7.81 3.56
C TRP A 181 -14.80 -8.44 2.16
N ASP A 182 -15.66 -9.42 1.95
CA ASP A 182 -15.75 -10.19 0.70
C ASP A 182 -16.01 -9.32 -0.54
N ASP A 183 -16.61 -8.15 -0.38
CA ASP A 183 -16.90 -7.18 -1.45
C ASP A 183 -15.72 -6.24 -1.76
N LEU A 184 -14.64 -6.29 -0.97
CA LEU A 184 -13.47 -5.43 -1.10
C LEU A 184 -12.18 -6.17 -1.50
N GLY A 185 -12.27 -7.33 -2.15
CA GLY A 185 -11.12 -8.07 -2.66
C GLY A 185 -10.19 -7.23 -3.57
N ASP A 186 -8.93 -7.65 -3.75
CA ASP A 186 -7.99 -6.97 -4.66
C ASP A 186 -8.48 -7.16 -6.12
N PRO A 187 -8.86 -6.08 -6.83
CA PRO A 187 -9.33 -6.19 -8.22
C PRO A 187 -8.17 -6.39 -9.21
N GLY A 188 -6.93 -6.26 -8.75
CA GLY A 188 -5.74 -6.29 -9.60
C GLY A 188 -5.00 -7.62 -9.52
N VAL A 189 -4.81 -8.30 -10.66
CA VAL A 189 -4.00 -9.53 -10.75
C VAL A 189 -2.52 -9.15 -10.94
N HIS A 190 -1.92 -8.50 -9.91
CA HIS A 190 -0.55 -7.98 -9.99
C HIS A 190 0.36 -8.46 -8.85
N ASN A 191 -0.21 -8.95 -7.75
CA ASN A 191 0.49 -9.51 -6.60
C ASN A 191 0.44 -11.04 -6.62
N LEU A 192 1.33 -11.72 -5.87
CA LEU A 192 1.46 -13.19 -5.91
C LEU A 192 0.11 -13.89 -5.68
N ILE A 193 -0.60 -13.61 -4.59
CA ILE A 193 -1.84 -14.33 -4.23
C ILE A 193 -2.92 -14.16 -5.31
N PRO A 194 -3.31 -12.95 -5.78
CA PRO A 194 -4.26 -12.82 -6.87
C PRO A 194 -3.81 -13.48 -8.18
N ILE A 195 -2.50 -13.45 -8.52
CA ILE A 195 -1.98 -14.13 -9.71
C ILE A 195 -2.20 -15.64 -9.60
N VAL A 196 -1.84 -16.23 -8.46
CA VAL A 196 -1.99 -17.66 -8.22
C VAL A 196 -3.46 -18.08 -8.26
N LEU A 197 -4.35 -17.33 -7.60
CA LEU A 197 -5.80 -17.60 -7.63
C LEU A 197 -6.35 -17.52 -9.05
N SER A 198 -5.93 -16.51 -9.82
CA SER A 198 -6.34 -16.37 -11.24
C SER A 198 -5.90 -17.54 -12.09
N GLN A 199 -4.64 -17.97 -11.95
CA GLN A 199 -4.10 -19.11 -12.71
C GLN A 199 -4.81 -20.41 -12.35
N LEU A 200 -4.93 -20.73 -11.07
CA LEU A 200 -5.58 -21.97 -10.62
C LEU A 200 -7.05 -22.05 -11.02
N THR A 201 -7.79 -20.95 -10.94
CA THR A 201 -9.21 -20.92 -11.37
C THR A 201 -9.36 -20.98 -12.89
N ALA A 202 -8.32 -20.62 -13.65
CA ALA A 202 -8.24 -20.83 -15.10
C ALA A 202 -7.75 -22.22 -15.49
N GLY A 203 -7.41 -23.11 -14.54
CA GLY A 203 -6.83 -24.42 -14.79
C GLY A 203 -5.35 -24.39 -15.15
N GLU A 204 -4.66 -23.27 -14.88
CA GLU A 204 -3.24 -23.08 -15.08
C GLU A 204 -2.47 -23.32 -13.78
N GLN A 205 -1.17 -23.63 -13.88
CA GLN A 205 -0.32 -23.80 -12.72
C GLN A 205 0.59 -22.58 -12.49
N PRO A 206 0.85 -22.21 -11.22
CA PRO A 206 1.69 -21.06 -10.90
C PRO A 206 3.16 -21.29 -11.24
N VAL A 207 3.91 -20.18 -11.40
CA VAL A 207 5.33 -20.19 -11.71
C VAL A 207 6.11 -19.62 -10.52
N ILE A 208 7.08 -20.38 -10.01
CA ILE A 208 8.10 -19.92 -9.07
C ILE A 208 9.27 -19.35 -9.85
N PHE A 209 9.66 -18.10 -9.58
CA PHE A 209 10.79 -17.44 -10.23
C PHE A 209 12.05 -17.56 -9.36
N GLY A 210 12.86 -18.62 -9.63
CA GLY A 210 14.04 -18.98 -8.87
C GLY A 210 13.75 -19.91 -7.68
N ASP A 211 14.53 -20.98 -7.55
CA ASP A 211 14.49 -21.95 -6.46
C ASP A 211 15.88 -22.16 -5.83
N ASP A 212 16.80 -21.23 -6.10
CA ASP A 212 18.20 -21.25 -5.69
C ASP A 212 18.59 -20.02 -4.85
N TYR A 213 17.58 -19.30 -4.25
CA TYR A 213 17.83 -18.23 -3.30
C TYR A 213 18.45 -18.73 -2.00
N ASP A 214 19.24 -17.88 -1.31
CA ASP A 214 19.79 -18.20 0.01
C ASP A 214 18.70 -18.11 1.11
N THR A 215 17.77 -19.08 1.05
CA THR A 215 16.61 -19.22 1.93
C THR A 215 16.37 -20.71 2.23
N PRO A 216 15.62 -21.06 3.28
CA PRO A 216 15.43 -22.46 3.69
C PRO A 216 14.88 -23.40 2.60
N ASP A 217 14.02 -22.91 1.70
CA ASP A 217 13.39 -23.70 0.64
C ASP A 217 13.82 -23.28 -0.78
N GLY A 218 14.80 -22.38 -0.88
CA GLY A 218 15.34 -21.85 -2.13
C GLY A 218 14.47 -20.81 -2.81
N THR A 219 13.29 -20.45 -2.28
CA THR A 219 12.44 -19.41 -2.85
C THR A 219 12.50 -18.10 -2.06
N CYS A 220 12.26 -16.96 -2.70
CA CYS A 220 12.37 -15.68 -2.03
C CYS A 220 11.32 -15.50 -0.91
N ILE A 221 11.73 -14.80 0.16
CA ILE A 221 10.90 -14.55 1.34
C ILE A 221 10.39 -13.09 1.32
N ARG A 222 9.09 -12.90 1.53
CA ARG A 222 8.44 -11.59 1.63
C ARG A 222 7.60 -11.51 2.90
N ASP A 223 7.48 -10.30 3.44
CA ASP A 223 6.57 -10.00 4.55
C ASP A 223 5.18 -9.68 3.98
N TYR A 224 4.20 -10.50 4.33
CA TYR A 224 2.81 -10.31 3.88
C TYR A 224 1.99 -9.73 5.02
N VAL A 225 1.36 -8.59 4.78
CA VAL A 225 0.47 -7.92 5.73
C VAL A 225 -0.96 -7.95 5.22
N HIS A 226 -1.90 -8.27 6.09
CA HIS A 226 -3.32 -8.26 5.75
C HIS A 226 -3.79 -6.84 5.46
N VAL A 227 -4.58 -6.65 4.40
CA VAL A 227 -5.07 -5.31 4.01
C VAL A 227 -5.86 -4.63 5.12
N LEU A 228 -6.59 -5.37 5.94
CA LEU A 228 -7.31 -4.83 7.09
C LEU A 228 -6.36 -4.32 8.19
N ASP A 229 -5.29 -5.08 8.51
CA ASP A 229 -4.26 -4.62 9.43
C ASP A 229 -3.56 -3.34 8.90
N LEU A 230 -3.26 -3.31 7.60
CA LEU A 230 -2.72 -2.11 6.97
C LEU A 230 -3.68 -0.92 7.07
N ALA A 231 -4.97 -1.11 6.82
CA ALA A 231 -5.96 -0.05 6.96
C ALA A 231 -6.03 0.46 8.41
N GLN A 232 -5.95 -0.43 9.41
CA GLN A 232 -5.84 -0.05 10.82
C GLN A 232 -4.54 0.73 11.12
N ALA A 233 -3.42 0.39 10.48
CA ALA A 233 -2.18 1.16 10.59
C ALA A 233 -2.35 2.61 10.08
N HIS A 234 -3.13 2.81 9.01
CA HIS A 234 -3.47 4.15 8.50
C HIS A 234 -4.26 4.97 9.53
N LEU A 235 -5.23 4.35 10.21
CA LEU A 235 -6.00 5.02 11.26
C LEU A 235 -5.11 5.35 12.48
N ALA A 236 -4.26 4.41 12.91
CA ALA A 236 -3.32 4.67 14.00
C ALA A 236 -2.33 5.81 13.68
N ALA A 237 -1.84 5.87 12.43
CA ALA A 237 -0.99 6.97 11.97
C ALA A 237 -1.73 8.31 11.91
N LEU A 238 -3.01 8.31 11.52
CA LEU A 238 -3.86 9.49 11.53
C LEU A 238 -4.08 10.01 12.96
N ASP A 239 -4.34 9.13 13.92
CA ASP A 239 -4.52 9.47 15.34
C ASP A 239 -3.22 10.04 15.93
N TYR A 240 -2.08 9.44 15.61
CA TYR A 240 -0.76 9.95 16.00
C TYR A 240 -0.49 11.36 15.47
N LEU A 241 -0.82 11.65 14.19
CA LEU A 241 -0.74 13.00 13.62
C LEU A 241 -1.64 14.02 14.34
N GLY A 242 -2.67 13.57 15.02
CA GLY A 242 -3.55 14.40 15.83
C GLY A 242 -2.96 14.80 17.20
N GLN A 243 -2.03 14.02 17.75
CA GLN A 243 -1.58 14.10 19.13
C GLN A 243 -0.10 14.53 19.29
N ASP A 244 0.76 14.23 18.32
CA ASP A 244 2.19 14.49 18.38
C ASP A 244 2.57 15.66 17.48
N ASP A 245 3.48 16.52 17.97
CA ASP A 245 3.97 17.71 17.23
C ASP A 245 5.18 17.41 16.35
N ARG A 246 5.63 16.15 16.24
CA ARG A 246 6.73 15.77 15.35
C ARG A 246 6.38 16.06 13.89
N PRO A 247 7.28 16.74 13.17
CA PRO A 247 6.95 17.20 11.82
C PRO A 247 7.01 16.09 10.77
N TYR A 248 7.73 14.98 11.06
CA TYR A 248 7.97 13.93 10.09
C TYR A 248 8.33 12.62 10.76
N ASP A 249 7.60 11.55 10.43
CA ASP A 249 7.93 10.19 10.87
C ASP A 249 7.76 9.17 9.72
N VAL A 250 8.47 8.04 9.87
CA VAL A 250 8.41 6.90 8.95
C VAL A 250 8.24 5.63 9.76
N PHE A 251 7.31 4.76 9.35
CA PHE A 251 7.08 3.46 9.97
C PHE A 251 7.01 2.35 8.92
N ASN A 252 7.68 1.24 9.20
CA ASN A 252 7.47 0.01 8.46
C ASN A 252 6.15 -0.65 8.87
N VAL A 253 5.41 -1.17 7.90
CA VAL A 253 4.16 -1.89 8.13
C VAL A 253 4.27 -3.28 7.52
N GLY A 254 4.35 -4.28 8.36
CA GLY A 254 4.47 -5.69 8.04
C GLY A 254 4.09 -6.53 9.25
N THR A 255 4.29 -7.83 9.17
CA THR A 255 4.10 -8.76 10.28
C THR A 255 5.39 -8.96 11.09
N GLY A 256 6.55 -8.64 10.49
CA GLY A 256 7.87 -8.95 11.06
C GLY A 256 8.27 -10.42 10.88
N SER A 257 7.38 -11.24 10.34
CA SER A 257 7.63 -12.62 9.93
C SER A 257 7.56 -12.69 8.41
N GLY A 258 8.46 -13.38 7.76
CA GLY A 258 8.38 -13.55 6.30
C GLY A 258 7.71 -14.88 5.96
N ALA A 259 7.17 -14.97 4.75
CA ALA A 259 6.77 -16.23 4.14
C ALA A 259 7.46 -16.40 2.78
N SER A 260 7.91 -17.59 2.48
CA SER A 260 8.49 -17.94 1.19
C SER A 260 7.39 -18.09 0.12
N VAL A 261 7.77 -18.07 -1.15
CA VAL A 261 6.80 -18.33 -2.23
C VAL A 261 6.21 -19.74 -2.10
N ARG A 262 6.98 -20.75 -1.68
CA ARG A 262 6.46 -22.11 -1.47
C ARG A 262 5.44 -22.15 -0.34
N GLU A 263 5.74 -21.54 0.80
CA GLU A 263 4.80 -21.44 1.92
C GLU A 263 3.47 -20.77 1.52
N VAL A 264 3.53 -19.70 0.70
CA VAL A 264 2.31 -19.08 0.16
C VAL A 264 1.53 -20.03 -0.74
N LEU A 265 2.20 -20.79 -1.63
CA LEU A 265 1.53 -21.75 -2.51
C LEU A 265 0.92 -22.93 -1.74
N GLU A 266 1.61 -23.44 -0.71
CA GLU A 266 1.10 -24.46 0.19
C GLU A 266 -0.17 -23.97 0.94
N GLN A 267 -0.12 -22.71 1.43
CA GLN A 267 -1.29 -22.13 2.08
C GLN A 267 -2.44 -21.93 1.08
N VAL A 268 -2.17 -21.51 -0.16
CA VAL A 268 -3.23 -21.41 -1.20
C VAL A 268 -3.83 -22.80 -1.46
N ALA A 269 -3.05 -23.84 -1.58
CA ALA A 269 -3.56 -25.22 -1.73
C ALA A 269 -4.47 -25.61 -0.54
N ALA A 270 -4.04 -25.31 0.69
CA ALA A 270 -4.81 -25.61 1.90
C ALA A 270 -6.14 -24.85 1.96
N SER A 271 -6.12 -23.56 1.64
CA SER A 271 -7.31 -22.68 1.71
C SER A 271 -8.32 -22.93 0.58
N THR A 272 -7.84 -23.26 -0.61
CA THR A 272 -8.71 -23.43 -1.79
C THR A 272 -9.16 -24.86 -2.04
N GLY A 273 -8.37 -25.85 -1.58
CA GLY A 273 -8.53 -27.27 -1.93
C GLY A 273 -8.15 -27.59 -3.39
N LEU A 274 -7.57 -26.63 -4.11
CA LEU A 274 -7.13 -26.82 -5.50
C LEU A 274 -5.75 -27.51 -5.54
N ASP A 275 -5.48 -28.27 -6.62
CA ASP A 275 -4.17 -28.87 -6.84
C ASP A 275 -3.17 -27.82 -7.32
N VAL A 276 -2.07 -27.62 -6.57
CA VAL A 276 -1.03 -26.64 -6.82
C VAL A 276 0.28 -27.34 -7.14
N GLN A 277 0.65 -27.36 -8.41
CA GLN A 277 1.86 -28.01 -8.94
C GLN A 277 2.74 -26.96 -9.66
N PRO A 278 3.48 -26.11 -8.93
CA PRO A 278 4.20 -25.00 -9.53
C PRO A 278 5.33 -25.46 -10.45
N THR A 279 5.53 -24.73 -11.55
CA THR A 279 6.73 -24.85 -12.37
C THR A 279 7.79 -23.84 -11.93
N VAL A 280 9.08 -24.14 -12.18
CA VAL A 280 10.18 -23.25 -11.83
C VAL A 280 10.72 -22.56 -13.07
N ALA A 281 10.90 -21.25 -13.01
CA ALA A 281 11.55 -20.41 -14.01
C ALA A 281 12.79 -19.72 -13.42
N PRO A 282 13.70 -19.17 -14.26
CA PRO A 282 14.83 -18.40 -13.76
C PRO A 282 14.43 -17.22 -12.85
N ARG A 283 15.33 -16.84 -11.93
CA ARG A 283 15.15 -15.66 -11.05
C ARG A 283 14.80 -14.40 -11.84
N ARG A 284 13.97 -13.54 -11.27
CA ARG A 284 13.77 -12.18 -11.77
C ARG A 284 15.01 -11.35 -11.44
N PRO A 285 15.57 -10.58 -12.39
CA PRO A 285 16.69 -9.70 -12.11
C PRO A 285 16.37 -8.68 -11.00
N GLY A 286 17.27 -8.56 -10.02
CA GLY A 286 17.12 -7.59 -8.93
C GLY A 286 16.14 -7.99 -7.82
N ASP A 287 15.67 -9.24 -7.80
CA ASP A 287 14.77 -9.72 -6.75
C ASP A 287 15.61 -10.19 -5.54
N PRO A 288 15.49 -9.52 -4.35
CA PRO A 288 16.28 -9.90 -3.18
C PRO A 288 15.78 -11.21 -2.55
N ASP A 289 16.70 -11.96 -1.91
CA ASP A 289 16.38 -13.22 -1.28
C ASP A 289 15.33 -13.07 -0.17
N ARG A 290 15.43 -11.96 0.59
CA ARG A 290 14.53 -11.71 1.74
C ARG A 290 14.23 -10.22 1.88
N LEU A 291 12.93 -9.89 2.04
CA LEU A 291 12.44 -8.56 2.42
C LEU A 291 11.40 -8.71 3.54
N VAL A 292 11.79 -8.44 4.78
CA VAL A 292 10.94 -8.55 5.98
C VAL A 292 11.11 -7.30 6.84
N ALA A 293 10.01 -6.76 7.32
CA ALA A 293 9.96 -5.57 8.15
C ALA A 293 10.51 -5.80 9.55
N ARG A 294 11.24 -4.84 10.11
CA ARG A 294 11.32 -4.65 11.56
C ARG A 294 10.11 -3.80 11.97
N VAL A 295 9.34 -4.26 12.93
CA VAL A 295 8.02 -3.68 13.27
C VAL A 295 7.94 -3.11 14.70
N GLU A 296 9.06 -3.06 15.39
CA GLU A 296 9.12 -2.55 16.77
C GLU A 296 8.76 -1.07 16.84
N ARG A 297 9.23 -0.25 15.89
CA ARG A 297 8.98 1.20 15.90
C ARG A 297 7.49 1.53 15.79
N ILE A 298 6.77 0.93 14.84
CA ILE A 298 5.33 1.16 14.70
C ILE A 298 4.55 0.66 15.93
N ARG A 299 4.94 -0.51 16.50
CA ARG A 299 4.34 -1.03 17.72
C ARG A 299 4.54 -0.11 18.91
N ASP A 300 5.76 0.36 19.13
CA ASP A 300 6.13 1.11 20.33
C ASP A 300 5.65 2.57 20.28
N VAL A 301 5.51 3.15 19.07
CA VAL A 301 5.09 4.55 18.88
C VAL A 301 3.60 4.66 18.57
N LEU A 302 3.05 3.84 17.69
CA LEU A 302 1.63 3.91 17.29
C LEU A 302 0.74 2.92 18.07
N GLY A 303 1.33 2.02 18.87
CA GLY A 303 0.58 0.94 19.54
C GLY A 303 -0.01 -0.10 18.57
N TRP A 304 0.40 -0.06 17.30
CA TRP A 304 -0.14 -0.95 16.26
C TRP A 304 0.73 -2.20 16.08
N LYS A 305 0.08 -3.31 15.81
CA LYS A 305 0.70 -4.57 15.36
C LYS A 305 -0.23 -5.30 14.40
N ALA A 306 0.33 -6.04 13.45
CA ALA A 306 -0.43 -6.97 12.63
C ALA A 306 -1.05 -8.08 13.48
N THR A 307 -2.27 -8.47 13.17
CA THR A 307 -3.05 -9.49 13.90
C THR A 307 -3.42 -10.69 13.05
N HIS A 308 -3.35 -10.58 11.72
CA HIS A 308 -3.67 -11.65 10.78
C HIS A 308 -2.37 -12.29 10.24
N GLY A 309 -2.31 -13.62 10.25
CA GLY A 309 -1.23 -14.41 9.68
C GLY A 309 -1.48 -14.77 8.20
N LEU A 310 -0.56 -15.59 7.64
CA LEU A 310 -0.64 -15.99 6.24
C LEU A 310 -1.93 -16.76 5.91
N ALA A 311 -2.41 -17.60 6.84
CA ALA A 311 -3.64 -18.37 6.64
C ALA A 311 -4.84 -17.43 6.46
N GLU A 312 -5.05 -16.49 7.38
CA GLU A 312 -6.16 -15.53 7.30
C GLU A 312 -6.06 -14.63 6.07
N ILE A 313 -4.83 -14.25 5.68
CA ILE A 313 -4.58 -13.48 4.44
C ILE A 313 -5.08 -14.24 3.22
N VAL A 314 -4.72 -15.52 3.09
CA VAL A 314 -5.09 -16.34 1.93
C VAL A 314 -6.57 -16.71 1.95
N ASP A 315 -7.11 -17.10 3.13
CA ASP A 315 -8.52 -17.46 3.28
C ASP A 315 -9.45 -16.31 2.89
N SER A 316 -9.16 -15.09 3.37
CA SER A 316 -9.95 -13.90 3.04
C SER A 316 -9.81 -13.48 1.57
N ALA A 317 -8.60 -13.63 0.99
CA ALA A 317 -8.39 -13.39 -0.43
C ALA A 317 -9.22 -14.35 -1.29
N TRP A 318 -9.25 -15.64 -0.90
CA TRP A 318 -10.03 -16.65 -1.61
C TRP A 318 -11.54 -16.41 -1.49
N ALA A 319 -12.07 -16.10 -0.32
CA ALA A 319 -13.48 -15.77 -0.12
C ALA A 319 -13.93 -14.60 -1.02
N ALA A 320 -13.13 -13.52 -1.05
CA ALA A 320 -13.40 -12.37 -1.90
C ALA A 320 -13.27 -12.69 -3.41
N TRP A 321 -12.31 -13.54 -3.78
CA TRP A 321 -12.14 -14.00 -5.17
C TRP A 321 -13.36 -14.77 -5.67
N GLN A 322 -13.87 -15.72 -4.87
CA GLN A 322 -15.06 -16.50 -5.22
C GLN A 322 -16.29 -15.61 -5.42
N ARG A 323 -16.47 -14.58 -4.59
CA ARG A 323 -17.58 -13.64 -4.73
C ARG A 323 -17.51 -12.84 -6.03
N THR A 324 -16.32 -12.35 -6.38
CA THR A 324 -16.13 -11.56 -7.62
C THR A 324 -16.29 -12.41 -8.88
N SER A 325 -15.92 -13.69 -8.83
CA SER A 325 -16.04 -14.62 -9.97
C SER A 325 -17.47 -15.15 -10.16
N ALA A 326 -18.35 -14.97 -9.17
CA ALA A 326 -19.76 -15.40 -9.22
C ALA A 326 -20.72 -14.32 -9.76
N THR A 327 -20.21 -13.08 -9.96
CA THR A 327 -20.96 -11.93 -10.52
C THR A 327 -20.53 -11.64 -11.93
#